data_81494ab2bc722ee5b5cd585014bc9f92
#
_entry.id   81494ab2bc722ee5b5cd585014bc9f92
#
_cell.length_a   1.000
_cell.length_b   1.000
_cell.length_c   1.000
_cell.angle_alpha   90.00
_cell.angle_beta   90.00
_cell.angle_gamma   90.00
#
_symmetry.space_group_name_H-M   'P 1'
#
loop_
_entity.id
_entity.type
_entity.pdbx_description
1 polymer ?
#
loop_
_entity_poly.entity_id
_entity_poly.type
_entity_poly.pdbx_seq_one_letter_code
_entity_poly.pdbx_strand_id
1 'polypeptide(L)'
;MANTVETKSLDAAEPKSRPPNGAEMVRELARCGVSYVVTVPDWVQIPLHRALEAQPDGGIRVLNCCTEDEAFTIAAGLHIGGKKSAIVIQNQGLYAGLNALRGAGLDASIPMVMLIGQFGREVANFDASPRASSRRVVSILEPLLAMLDIPYWNIERADQIGNVAKAFDAAEQRQSPAAVILDRNMAWD
;
A
#
# COMPACT_ATOMS: atom_id res chain seq x y z
N MET A 1 50.73 -14.45 -12.19
CA MET A 1 49.84 -14.55 -11.01
C MET A 1 48.48 -14.04 -11.45
N ALA A 2 47.56 -14.95 -11.68
CA ALA A 2 46.20 -14.60 -12.12
C ALA A 2 45.36 -14.31 -10.89
N ASN A 3 44.80 -13.09 -10.83
CA ASN A 3 43.86 -12.67 -9.80
C ASN A 3 42.49 -13.29 -10.15
N THR A 4 42.08 -14.32 -9.43
CA THR A 4 40.75 -14.90 -9.51
C THR A 4 39.85 -13.99 -8.70
N VAL A 5 38.99 -13.21 -9.39
CA VAL A 5 37.89 -12.46 -8.75
C VAL A 5 36.84 -13.49 -8.39
N GLU A 6 36.73 -13.83 -7.10
CA GLU A 6 35.56 -14.55 -6.57
C GLU A 6 34.33 -13.73 -6.78
N THR A 7 33.48 -14.10 -7.73
CA THR A 7 32.13 -13.63 -7.84
C THR A 7 31.35 -14.21 -6.66
N LYS A 8 31.19 -13.42 -5.60
CA LYS A 8 30.22 -13.68 -4.53
C LYS A 8 28.84 -13.80 -5.18
N SER A 9 28.28 -15.01 -5.20
CA SER A 9 26.89 -15.21 -5.56
C SER A 9 26.05 -14.35 -4.61
N LEU A 10 25.27 -13.44 -5.15
CA LEU A 10 24.20 -12.80 -4.40
C LEU A 10 23.22 -13.91 -4.04
N ASP A 11 23.36 -14.44 -2.83
CA ASP A 11 22.42 -15.40 -2.28
C ASP A 11 21.03 -14.82 -2.46
N ALA A 12 20.22 -15.49 -3.28
CA ALA A 12 18.81 -15.13 -3.43
C ALA A 12 18.18 -15.25 -2.06
N ALA A 13 17.88 -14.11 -1.44
CA ALA A 13 17.19 -14.06 -0.14
C ALA A 13 15.98 -14.99 -0.18
N GLU A 14 15.81 -15.79 0.86
CA GLU A 14 14.67 -16.71 0.93
C GLU A 14 13.35 -15.98 0.57
N PRO A 15 12.46 -16.60 -0.22
CA PRO A 15 11.23 -15.92 -0.71
C PRO A 15 10.41 -15.24 0.37
N LYS A 16 10.50 -15.72 1.61
CA LYS A 16 9.78 -15.16 2.77
C LYS A 16 10.42 -13.91 3.38
N SER A 17 11.69 -13.65 3.11
CA SER A 17 12.43 -12.52 3.72
C SER A 17 12.45 -11.26 2.85
N ARG A 18 12.10 -11.36 1.57
CA ARG A 18 12.04 -10.22 0.64
C ARG A 18 10.70 -9.47 0.74
N PRO A 19 10.65 -8.21 0.32
CA PRO A 19 9.38 -7.52 0.11
C PRO A 19 8.50 -8.27 -0.91
N PRO A 20 7.16 -8.12 -0.87
CA PRO A 20 6.30 -8.67 -1.89
C PRO A 20 6.58 -8.02 -3.25
N ASN A 21 6.36 -8.74 -4.33
CA ASN A 21 6.41 -8.19 -5.68
C ASN A 21 5.02 -7.76 -6.19
N GLY A 22 5.00 -7.12 -7.37
CA GLY A 22 3.77 -6.59 -7.96
C GLY A 22 2.74 -7.65 -8.24
N ALA A 23 3.16 -8.79 -8.85
CA ALA A 23 2.26 -9.87 -9.20
C ALA A 23 1.63 -10.55 -7.97
N GLU A 24 2.38 -10.68 -6.87
CA GLU A 24 1.85 -11.20 -5.60
C GLU A 24 0.77 -10.27 -5.04
N MET A 25 0.98 -8.96 -5.06
CA MET A 25 0.01 -7.98 -4.58
C MET A 25 -1.25 -7.96 -5.45
N VAL A 26 -1.12 -8.02 -6.78
CA VAL A 26 -2.27 -8.11 -7.69
C VAL A 26 -3.11 -9.36 -7.39
N ARG A 27 -2.47 -10.51 -7.19
CA ARG A 27 -3.18 -11.75 -6.82
C ARG A 27 -3.92 -11.61 -5.49
N GLU A 28 -3.31 -10.98 -4.51
CA GLU A 28 -3.94 -10.78 -3.19
C GLU A 28 -5.12 -9.80 -3.28
N LEU A 29 -4.99 -8.70 -4.01
CA LEU A 29 -6.09 -7.77 -4.28
C LEU A 29 -7.26 -8.46 -5.00
N ALA A 30 -6.95 -9.27 -6.03
CA ALA A 30 -7.97 -10.04 -6.75
C ALA A 30 -8.66 -11.06 -5.82
N ARG A 31 -7.91 -11.75 -4.95
CA ARG A 31 -8.45 -12.68 -3.94
C ARG A 31 -9.39 -11.97 -2.95
N CYS A 32 -9.11 -10.72 -2.62
CA CYS A 32 -9.99 -9.87 -1.80
C CYS A 32 -11.22 -9.35 -2.56
N GLY A 33 -11.36 -9.65 -3.84
CA GLY A 33 -12.49 -9.22 -4.68
C GLY A 33 -12.38 -7.77 -5.17
N VAL A 34 -11.19 -7.18 -5.14
CA VAL A 34 -10.93 -5.82 -5.65
C VAL A 34 -11.14 -5.81 -7.15
N SER A 35 -11.98 -4.90 -7.64
CA SER A 35 -12.25 -4.68 -9.06
C SER A 35 -11.69 -3.36 -9.58
N TYR A 36 -11.29 -2.46 -8.69
CA TYR A 36 -10.69 -1.17 -9.02
C TYR A 36 -9.52 -0.86 -8.09
N VAL A 37 -8.44 -0.32 -8.67
CA VAL A 37 -7.40 0.40 -7.94
C VAL A 37 -7.54 1.88 -8.30
N VAL A 38 -7.66 2.73 -7.27
CA VAL A 38 -7.69 4.18 -7.42
C VAL A 38 -6.36 4.72 -6.92
N THR A 39 -5.64 5.47 -7.72
CA THR A 39 -4.24 5.75 -7.40
C THR A 39 -3.76 7.11 -7.91
N VAL A 40 -2.84 7.70 -7.14
CA VAL A 40 -1.79 8.58 -7.65
C VAL A 40 -0.51 7.75 -7.61
N PRO A 41 0.11 7.41 -8.78
CA PRO A 41 1.23 6.47 -8.84
C PRO A 41 2.38 6.89 -7.93
N ASP A 42 2.90 5.96 -7.14
CA ASP A 42 3.95 6.21 -6.17
C ASP A 42 5.24 5.41 -6.45
N TRP A 43 6.35 5.92 -5.90
CA TRP A 43 7.67 5.33 -6.10
C TRP A 43 7.85 3.98 -5.36
N VAL A 44 7.25 3.82 -4.19
CA VAL A 44 7.41 2.63 -3.34
C VAL A 44 6.73 1.43 -3.98
N GLN A 45 5.62 1.67 -4.70
CA GLN A 45 4.74 0.65 -5.26
C GLN A 45 4.83 0.54 -6.80
N ILE A 46 5.91 1.04 -7.44
CA ILE A 46 6.12 0.91 -8.89
C ILE A 46 5.88 -0.54 -9.39
N PRO A 47 6.41 -1.59 -8.73
CA PRO A 47 6.18 -2.96 -9.18
C PRO A 47 4.69 -3.35 -9.20
N LEU A 48 3.87 -2.84 -8.25
CA LEU A 48 2.43 -3.05 -8.27
C LEU A 48 1.78 -2.36 -9.48
N HIS A 49 2.13 -1.10 -9.76
CA HIS A 49 1.60 -0.38 -10.92
C HIS A 49 1.92 -1.11 -12.23
N ARG A 50 3.15 -1.59 -12.38
CA ARG A 50 3.58 -2.39 -13.55
C ARG A 50 2.80 -3.69 -13.67
N ALA A 51 2.59 -4.40 -12.57
CA ALA A 51 1.82 -5.64 -12.57
C ALA A 51 0.34 -5.40 -12.90
N LEU A 52 -0.23 -4.27 -12.44
CA LEU A 52 -1.60 -3.86 -12.79
C LEU A 52 -1.74 -3.53 -14.29
N GLU A 53 -0.76 -2.84 -14.87
CA GLU A 53 -0.72 -2.53 -16.31
C GLU A 53 -0.57 -3.78 -17.19
N ALA A 54 0.15 -4.79 -16.70
CA ALA A 54 0.43 -6.04 -17.41
C ALA A 54 -0.72 -7.07 -17.34
N GLN A 55 -1.81 -6.78 -16.63
CA GLN A 55 -2.94 -7.70 -16.52
C GLN A 55 -3.64 -7.89 -17.89
N PRO A 56 -4.18 -9.09 -18.15
CA PRO A 56 -5.04 -9.32 -19.30
C PRO A 56 -6.36 -8.53 -19.17
N ASP A 57 -7.07 -8.40 -20.27
CA ASP A 57 -8.41 -7.79 -20.29
C ASP A 57 -9.34 -8.46 -19.25
N GLY A 58 -10.07 -7.62 -18.52
CA GLY A 58 -10.96 -8.08 -17.44
C GLY A 58 -10.32 -8.18 -16.06
N GLY A 59 -9.03 -7.82 -15.92
CA GLY A 59 -8.36 -7.68 -14.62
C GLY A 59 -8.85 -6.48 -13.79
N ILE A 60 -8.12 -6.16 -12.73
CA ILE A 60 -8.41 -5.00 -11.87
C ILE A 60 -8.23 -3.71 -12.70
N ARG A 61 -9.27 -2.88 -12.74
CA ARG A 61 -9.21 -1.59 -13.44
C ARG A 61 -8.45 -0.56 -12.63
N VAL A 62 -7.56 0.20 -13.29
CA VAL A 62 -6.80 1.28 -12.66
C VAL A 62 -7.41 2.62 -13.02
N LEU A 63 -7.71 3.42 -12.00
CA LEU A 63 -8.15 4.81 -12.12
C LEU A 63 -7.04 5.71 -11.59
N ASN A 64 -6.33 6.36 -12.51
CA ASN A 64 -5.32 7.35 -12.16
C ASN A 64 -5.97 8.68 -11.82
N CYS A 65 -5.64 9.23 -10.66
CA CYS A 65 -6.12 10.52 -10.17
C CYS A 65 -5.04 11.60 -10.34
N CYS A 66 -5.47 12.85 -10.37
CA CYS A 66 -4.55 13.99 -10.36
C CYS A 66 -4.03 14.29 -8.97
N THR A 67 -4.84 14.00 -7.94
CA THR A 67 -4.54 14.26 -6.53
C THR A 67 -5.10 13.14 -5.63
N GLU A 68 -4.57 13.01 -4.43
CA GLU A 68 -4.98 11.94 -3.51
C GLU A 68 -6.34 12.19 -2.84
N ASP A 69 -6.75 13.44 -2.69
CA ASP A 69 -8.11 13.77 -2.23
C ASP A 69 -9.18 13.31 -3.24
N GLU A 70 -8.90 13.41 -4.55
CA GLU A 70 -9.72 12.83 -5.61
C GLU A 70 -9.83 11.31 -5.45
N ALA A 71 -8.73 10.62 -5.12
CA ALA A 71 -8.73 9.18 -4.94
C ALA A 71 -9.68 8.72 -3.82
N PHE A 72 -9.73 9.42 -2.69
CA PHE A 72 -10.66 9.10 -1.61
C PHE A 72 -12.13 9.28 -2.01
N THR A 73 -12.44 10.36 -2.72
CA THR A 73 -13.82 10.64 -3.15
C THR A 73 -14.29 9.68 -4.24
N ILE A 74 -13.42 9.29 -5.18
CA ILE A 74 -13.71 8.27 -6.19
C ILE A 74 -13.94 6.90 -5.52
N ALA A 75 -13.09 6.52 -4.57
CA ALA A 75 -13.26 5.24 -3.84
C ALA A 75 -14.59 5.19 -3.10
N ALA A 76 -15.02 6.31 -2.48
CA ALA A 76 -16.34 6.42 -1.87
C ALA A 76 -17.47 6.21 -2.90
N GLY A 77 -17.38 6.88 -4.05
CA GLY A 77 -18.34 6.70 -5.14
C GLY A 77 -18.40 5.26 -5.67
N LEU A 78 -17.26 4.60 -5.82
CA LEU A 78 -17.19 3.19 -6.19
C LEU A 78 -17.87 2.28 -5.17
N HIS A 79 -17.63 2.51 -3.88
CA HIS A 79 -18.26 1.75 -2.80
C HIS A 79 -19.79 1.91 -2.84
N ILE A 80 -20.32 3.14 -2.96
CA ILE A 80 -21.75 3.41 -3.10
C ILE A 80 -22.32 2.71 -4.35
N GLY A 81 -21.54 2.64 -5.44
CA GLY A 81 -21.89 1.92 -6.65
C GLY A 81 -21.72 0.40 -6.57
N GLY A 82 -21.47 -0.16 -5.38
CA GLY A 82 -21.31 -1.60 -5.14
C GLY A 82 -20.02 -2.18 -5.73
N LYS A 83 -18.98 -1.37 -5.88
CA LYS A 83 -17.67 -1.81 -6.38
C LYS A 83 -16.64 -1.83 -5.25
N LYS A 84 -15.88 -2.92 -5.16
CA LYS A 84 -14.77 -3.03 -4.22
C LYS A 84 -13.51 -2.42 -4.83
N SER A 85 -12.90 -1.47 -4.13
CA SER A 85 -11.69 -0.79 -4.58
C SER A 85 -10.60 -0.80 -3.51
N ALA A 86 -9.35 -0.63 -3.96
CA ALA A 86 -8.21 -0.30 -3.11
C ALA A 86 -7.65 1.07 -3.53
N ILE A 87 -7.27 1.90 -2.57
CA ILE A 87 -6.58 3.16 -2.80
C ILE A 87 -5.08 2.89 -2.67
N VAL A 88 -4.30 3.22 -3.71
CA VAL A 88 -2.85 3.00 -3.74
C VAL A 88 -2.16 4.36 -3.85
N ILE A 89 -1.53 4.79 -2.77
CA ILE A 89 -0.93 6.13 -2.62
C ILE A 89 0.34 6.09 -1.77
N GLN A 90 1.11 7.18 -1.78
CA GLN A 90 2.20 7.39 -0.82
C GLN A 90 1.70 7.94 0.52
N ASN A 91 2.56 7.86 1.57
CA ASN A 91 2.32 8.55 2.83
C ASN A 91 2.11 10.07 2.66
N GLN A 92 2.87 10.71 1.76
CA GLN A 92 2.69 12.14 1.44
C GLN A 92 1.29 12.43 0.87
N GLY A 93 0.78 11.52 0.05
CA GLY A 93 -0.56 11.63 -0.52
C GLY A 93 -1.66 11.47 0.53
N LEU A 94 -1.46 10.59 1.51
CA LEU A 94 -2.37 10.53 2.66
C LEU A 94 -2.44 11.90 3.37
N TYR A 95 -1.29 12.55 3.59
CA TYR A 95 -1.26 13.85 4.27
C TYR A 95 -1.93 14.94 3.45
N ALA A 96 -1.73 14.93 2.13
CA ALA A 96 -2.38 15.88 1.22
C ALA A 96 -3.91 15.68 1.17
N GLY A 97 -4.37 14.43 1.11
CA GLY A 97 -5.78 14.05 1.01
C GLY A 97 -6.52 13.88 2.35
N LEU A 98 -5.92 14.28 3.48
CA LEU A 98 -6.44 13.99 4.83
C LEU A 98 -7.87 14.49 5.04
N ASN A 99 -8.23 15.67 4.52
CA ASN A 99 -9.57 16.20 4.67
C ASN A 99 -10.62 15.39 3.88
N ALA A 100 -10.26 14.90 2.70
CA ALA A 100 -11.14 14.02 1.91
C ALA A 100 -11.31 12.66 2.59
N LEU A 101 -10.24 12.07 3.13
CA LEU A 101 -10.30 10.84 3.94
C LEU A 101 -11.23 11.03 5.15
N ARG A 102 -11.09 12.15 5.88
CA ARG A 102 -11.97 12.46 7.01
C ARG A 102 -13.44 12.51 6.57
N GLY A 103 -13.74 13.32 5.54
CA GLY A 103 -15.13 13.53 5.11
C GLY A 103 -15.75 12.32 4.43
N ALA A 104 -15.07 11.77 3.40
CA ALA A 104 -15.61 10.69 2.59
C ALA A 104 -15.42 9.30 3.22
N GLY A 105 -14.41 9.12 4.07
CA GLY A 105 -14.14 7.84 4.73
C GLY A 105 -14.72 7.77 6.14
N LEU A 106 -14.23 8.64 7.02
CA LEU A 106 -14.56 8.57 8.45
C LEU A 106 -15.97 9.11 8.76
N ASP A 107 -16.27 10.35 8.39
CA ASP A 107 -17.55 10.98 8.72
C ASP A 107 -18.73 10.32 7.98
N ALA A 108 -18.51 9.88 6.73
CA ALA A 108 -19.50 9.16 5.94
C ALA A 108 -19.61 7.66 6.27
N SER A 109 -18.72 7.13 7.13
CA SER A 109 -18.67 5.71 7.52
C SER A 109 -18.57 4.77 6.31
N ILE A 110 -17.70 5.11 5.35
CA ILE A 110 -17.48 4.31 4.16
C ILE A 110 -16.22 3.46 4.33
N PRO A 111 -16.31 2.11 4.23
CA PRO A 111 -15.15 1.23 4.27
C PRO A 111 -14.25 1.50 3.06
N MET A 112 -13.00 1.81 3.34
CA MET A 112 -11.95 2.05 2.36
C MET A 112 -10.69 1.34 2.78
N VAL A 113 -9.96 0.72 1.85
CA VAL A 113 -8.65 0.15 2.14
C VAL A 113 -7.59 0.92 1.38
N MET A 114 -6.63 1.45 2.13
CA MET A 114 -5.48 2.20 1.62
C MET A 114 -4.23 1.32 1.66
N LEU A 115 -3.55 1.16 0.52
CA LEU A 115 -2.18 0.65 0.45
C LEU A 115 -1.27 1.87 0.39
N ILE A 116 -0.53 2.11 1.46
CA ILE A 116 0.27 3.32 1.65
C ILE A 116 1.75 2.99 1.52
N GLY A 117 2.36 3.42 0.42
CA GLY A 117 3.82 3.32 0.25
C GLY A 117 4.54 4.27 1.21
N GLN A 118 5.41 3.73 2.07
CA GLN A 118 6.15 4.54 3.05
C GLN A 118 7.39 5.17 2.42
N PHE A 119 7.18 6.20 1.61
CA PHE A 119 8.26 6.93 0.97
C PHE A 119 9.14 7.64 2.00
N GLY A 120 10.44 7.58 1.76
CA GLY A 120 11.44 8.28 2.58
C GLY A 120 11.97 7.49 3.76
N ARG A 121 11.52 6.25 4.00
CA ARG A 121 12.10 5.42 5.07
C ARG A 121 13.57 5.13 4.77
N GLU A 122 14.43 5.40 5.73
CA GLU A 122 15.88 5.19 5.62
C GLU A 122 16.21 3.70 5.75
N VAL A 123 17.19 3.24 4.96
CA VAL A 123 17.70 1.86 5.07
C VAL A 123 18.19 1.56 6.50
N ALA A 124 18.80 2.54 7.16
CA ALA A 124 19.26 2.39 8.55
C ALA A 124 18.11 2.25 9.58
N ASN A 125 16.86 2.55 9.18
CA ASN A 125 15.67 2.39 10.01
C ASN A 125 14.93 1.06 9.71
N PHE A 126 15.37 0.27 8.72
CA PHE A 126 14.81 -1.06 8.51
C PHE A 126 15.06 -1.92 9.75
N ASP A 127 14.13 -2.81 10.07
CA ASP A 127 14.12 -3.64 11.27
C ASP A 127 13.94 -2.86 12.60
N ALA A 128 13.71 -1.54 12.53
CA ALA A 128 13.33 -0.70 13.66
C ALA A 128 11.91 -0.12 13.46
N SER A 129 11.34 0.48 14.50
CA SER A 129 10.04 1.12 14.38
C SER A 129 10.10 2.32 13.41
N PRO A 130 9.18 2.44 12.45
CA PRO A 130 9.07 3.63 11.58
C PRO A 130 8.95 4.94 12.38
N ARG A 131 8.37 4.89 13.58
CA ARG A 131 8.25 6.04 14.49
C ARG A 131 9.60 6.58 14.95
N ALA A 132 10.65 5.74 14.94
CA ALA A 132 12.02 6.13 15.28
C ALA A 132 12.78 6.76 14.10
N SER A 133 12.17 6.86 12.92
CA SER A 133 12.78 7.51 11.76
C SER A 133 13.12 8.97 12.05
N SER A 134 14.29 9.41 11.62
CA SER A 134 14.70 10.82 11.66
C SER A 134 13.88 11.69 10.70
N ARG A 135 13.24 11.07 9.72
CA ARG A 135 12.43 11.75 8.71
C ARG A 135 10.97 11.83 9.15
N ARG A 136 10.51 13.06 9.32
CA ARG A 136 9.15 13.32 9.78
C ARG A 136 8.07 12.72 8.87
N VAL A 137 8.29 12.71 7.57
CA VAL A 137 7.38 12.09 6.60
C VAL A 137 7.15 10.60 6.85
N VAL A 138 8.06 9.92 7.52
CA VAL A 138 7.95 8.51 7.94
C VAL A 138 7.37 8.41 9.35
N SER A 139 7.96 9.14 10.32
CA SER A 139 7.66 8.95 11.75
C SER A 139 6.24 9.36 12.17
N ILE A 140 5.55 10.22 11.38
CA ILE A 140 4.19 10.68 11.72
C ILE A 140 3.08 9.77 11.17
N LEU A 141 3.35 8.85 10.24
CA LEU A 141 2.31 8.07 9.56
C LEU A 141 1.48 7.22 10.54
N GLU A 142 2.13 6.35 11.28
CA GLU A 142 1.44 5.49 12.27
C GLU A 142 0.75 6.28 13.39
N PRO A 143 1.37 7.31 13.99
CA PRO A 143 0.68 8.18 14.95
C PRO A 143 -0.57 8.86 14.38
N LEU A 144 -0.52 9.30 13.12
CA LEU A 144 -1.67 9.92 12.45
C LEU A 144 -2.82 8.92 12.28
N LEU A 145 -2.53 7.71 11.76
CA LEU A 145 -3.55 6.67 11.61
C LEU A 145 -4.18 6.31 12.98
N ALA A 146 -3.34 6.17 14.02
CA ALA A 146 -3.81 5.88 15.37
C ALA A 146 -4.68 7.02 15.94
N MET A 147 -4.32 8.28 15.72
CA MET A 147 -5.11 9.44 16.14
C MET A 147 -6.49 9.49 15.47
N LEU A 148 -6.59 9.01 14.23
CA LEU A 148 -7.84 8.93 13.47
C LEU A 148 -8.63 7.63 13.75
N ASP A 149 -8.19 6.78 14.67
CA ASP A 149 -8.75 5.44 14.93
C ASP A 149 -8.83 4.55 13.69
N ILE A 150 -7.87 4.71 12.76
CA ILE A 150 -7.75 3.89 11.55
C ILE A 150 -6.84 2.70 11.86
N PRO A 151 -7.35 1.46 11.83
CA PRO A 151 -6.52 0.26 11.99
C PRO A 151 -5.55 0.13 10.82
N TYR A 152 -4.32 -0.34 11.09
CA TYR A 152 -3.32 -0.53 10.05
C TYR A 152 -2.44 -1.75 10.31
N TRP A 153 -1.87 -2.28 9.24
CA TRP A 153 -0.92 -3.39 9.23
C TRP A 153 0.28 -3.04 8.37
N ASN A 154 1.45 -3.45 8.81
CA ASN A 154 2.69 -3.24 8.08
C ASN A 154 3.00 -4.45 7.18
N ILE A 155 3.58 -4.21 6.03
CA ILE A 155 4.13 -5.21 5.12
C ILE A 155 5.57 -4.83 4.79
N GLU A 156 6.52 -5.53 5.38
CA GLU A 156 7.94 -5.49 5.03
C GLU A 156 8.36 -6.69 4.18
N ARG A 157 7.69 -7.83 4.36
CA ARG A 157 8.03 -9.11 3.75
C ARG A 157 6.85 -9.76 3.05
N ALA A 158 7.13 -10.59 2.06
CA ALA A 158 6.12 -11.27 1.26
C ALA A 158 5.20 -12.19 2.08
N ASP A 159 5.69 -12.76 3.20
CA ASP A 159 4.87 -13.59 4.09
C ASP A 159 3.79 -12.80 4.84
N GLN A 160 3.87 -11.48 4.83
CA GLN A 160 2.89 -10.58 5.48
C GLN A 160 1.78 -10.11 4.53
N ILE A 161 1.79 -10.53 3.26
CA ILE A 161 0.86 -10.05 2.23
C ILE A 161 -0.62 -10.28 2.60
N GLY A 162 -0.91 -11.31 3.39
CA GLY A 162 -2.25 -11.57 3.94
C GLY A 162 -2.81 -10.46 4.84
N ASN A 163 -1.99 -9.48 5.24
CA ASN A 163 -2.43 -8.30 5.96
C ASN A 163 -3.37 -7.42 5.11
N VAL A 164 -3.31 -7.54 3.78
CA VAL A 164 -4.26 -6.87 2.87
C VAL A 164 -5.69 -7.37 3.14
N ALA A 165 -5.88 -8.68 3.23
CA ALA A 165 -7.19 -9.25 3.55
C ALA A 165 -7.71 -8.81 4.93
N LYS A 166 -6.83 -8.77 5.95
CA LYS A 166 -7.20 -8.27 7.28
C LYS A 166 -7.67 -6.82 7.25
N ALA A 167 -7.04 -5.98 6.42
CA ALA A 167 -7.45 -4.59 6.26
C ALA A 167 -8.85 -4.49 5.63
N PHE A 168 -9.15 -5.30 4.61
CA PHE A 168 -10.49 -5.37 4.02
C PHE A 168 -11.54 -5.85 5.03
N ASP A 169 -11.25 -6.91 5.77
CA ASP A 169 -12.17 -7.43 6.80
C ASP A 169 -12.43 -6.38 7.89
N ALA A 170 -11.41 -5.69 8.35
CA ALA A 170 -11.54 -4.65 9.37
C ALA A 170 -12.33 -3.43 8.86
N ALA A 171 -12.06 -2.98 7.63
CA ALA A 171 -12.80 -1.86 7.03
C ALA A 171 -14.31 -2.19 6.93
N GLU A 172 -14.64 -3.39 6.46
CA GLU A 172 -16.01 -3.86 6.32
C GLU A 172 -16.71 -3.99 7.69
N GLN A 173 -16.05 -4.62 8.67
CA GLN A 173 -16.62 -4.81 10.03
C GLN A 173 -16.82 -3.49 10.75
N ARG A 174 -15.91 -2.55 10.60
CA ARG A 174 -15.96 -1.24 11.27
C ARG A 174 -16.77 -0.21 10.51
N GLN A 175 -17.11 -0.46 9.24
CA GLN A 175 -17.69 0.53 8.31
C GLN A 175 -16.86 1.84 8.34
N SER A 176 -15.54 1.69 8.17
CA SER A 176 -14.57 2.76 8.34
C SER A 176 -13.29 2.44 7.56
N PRO A 177 -12.45 3.43 7.23
CA PRO A 177 -11.17 3.20 6.58
C PRO A 177 -10.24 2.29 7.37
N ALA A 178 -9.39 1.52 6.64
CA ALA A 178 -8.28 0.74 7.15
C ALA A 178 -7.07 0.91 6.24
N ALA A 179 -5.86 0.67 6.76
CA ALA A 179 -4.63 0.88 6.01
C ALA A 179 -3.69 -0.32 6.04
N VAL A 180 -2.95 -0.48 4.96
CA VAL A 180 -1.77 -1.34 4.86
C VAL A 180 -0.59 -0.45 4.51
N ILE A 181 0.46 -0.49 5.32
CA ILE A 181 1.69 0.28 5.10
C ILE A 181 2.72 -0.63 4.44
N LEU A 182 3.17 -0.25 3.24
CA LEU A 182 4.30 -0.89 2.58
C LEU A 182 5.59 -0.21 3.04
N ASP A 183 6.25 -0.85 3.99
CA ASP A 183 7.38 -0.28 4.74
C ASP A 183 8.67 -0.18 3.92
N ARG A 184 8.76 -0.93 2.83
CA ARG A 184 9.91 -0.96 1.90
C ARG A 184 9.43 -0.88 0.47
N ASN A 185 10.32 -0.47 -0.43
CA ASN A 185 10.07 -0.60 -1.86
C ASN A 185 9.74 -2.06 -2.18
N MET A 186 8.69 -2.26 -2.97
CA MET A 186 8.30 -3.59 -3.43
C MET A 186 9.42 -4.20 -4.30
N ALA A 187 9.52 -5.52 -4.27
CA ALA A 187 10.44 -6.24 -5.14
C ALA A 187 9.96 -6.19 -6.61
N TRP A 188 10.91 -6.17 -7.53
CA TRP A 188 10.64 -6.40 -8.95
C TRP A 188 10.37 -7.88 -9.22
N ASP A 189 9.56 -8.18 -10.24
CA ASP A 189 9.30 -9.54 -10.74
C ASP A 189 10.52 -10.12 -11.46
#